data_0cc0ba045d9f5927ef8aa070cad632c4
#
_entry.id   0cc0ba045d9f5927ef8aa070cad632c4
#
_cell.length_a   1.000
_cell.length_b   1.000
_cell.length_c   1.000
_cell.angle_alpha   90.00
_cell.angle_beta   90.00
_cell.angle_gamma   90.00
#
_symmetry.space_group_name_H-M   'P 1'
#
loop_
_entity.id
_entity.type
_entity.pdbx_description
1 polymer ?
#
loop_
_entity_poly.entity_id
_entity_poly.type
_entity_poly.pdbx_seq_one_letter_code
_entity_poly.pdbx_strand_id
1 'polypeptide(L)'
;KLTLSNTTKKNVILFKINKGGVGKTFLTSQVGVGLTLAEPNKKVLIITSDSQNNILNFLDKNDSDISNGLIKDVLYGKGEYIKLRKNLYFLPLENARFGKIFLEKLKEWLDFKRREYDYILIDSIPTMKIDEEFVNLADYFVIPAFFDEATTQGIVNLITEIDKDKIIAIQGNRYRKRKIENKYKENLEKLIKQTNIMMNEPIPDLSFILTMLDNKKSIFEYSNIKIKEVQKIFVKLIQKIIEVVNNG
;
A
#
# COMPACT_ATOMS: atom_id res chain seq x y z
N LYS A 1 37.45 -9.30 -12.81
CA LYS A 1 36.02 -9.69 -12.87
C LYS A 1 35.32 -8.98 -11.73
N LEU A 2 34.60 -7.89 -12.04
CA LEU A 2 33.69 -7.28 -11.11
C LEU A 2 32.47 -8.21 -10.98
N THR A 3 32.38 -8.90 -9.87
CA THR A 3 31.17 -9.60 -9.45
C THR A 3 30.15 -8.53 -9.04
N LEU A 4 29.28 -8.13 -9.96
CA LEU A 4 28.06 -7.39 -9.62
C LEU A 4 27.26 -8.31 -8.68
N SER A 5 27.17 -7.94 -7.41
CA SER A 5 26.28 -8.59 -6.47
C SER A 5 24.84 -8.40 -7.00
N ASN A 6 24.24 -9.50 -7.47
CA ASN A 6 22.82 -9.54 -7.87
C ASN A 6 21.91 -9.45 -6.63
N THR A 7 22.06 -8.41 -5.82
CA THR A 7 21.12 -8.16 -4.75
C THR A 7 19.83 -7.61 -5.37
N THR A 8 18.76 -8.39 -5.29
CA THR A 8 17.43 -7.95 -5.74
C THR A 8 17.02 -6.74 -4.92
N LYS A 9 16.64 -5.65 -5.58
CA LYS A 9 16.19 -4.41 -4.93
C LYS A 9 14.97 -4.69 -4.07
N LYS A 10 15.01 -4.29 -2.81
CA LYS A 10 13.90 -4.44 -1.85
C LYS A 10 13.04 -3.18 -1.83
N ASN A 11 12.01 -3.15 -2.65
CA ASN A 11 11.16 -1.96 -2.86
C ASN A 11 9.67 -2.28 -3.05
N VAL A 12 9.25 -3.50 -2.72
CA VAL A 12 7.85 -3.94 -2.80
C VAL A 12 7.20 -3.85 -1.43
N ILE A 13 6.18 -3.03 -1.32
CA ILE A 13 5.47 -2.73 -0.07
C ILE A 13 4.01 -3.17 -0.21
N LEU A 14 3.59 -4.10 0.63
CA LEU A 14 2.23 -4.64 0.67
C LEU A 14 1.43 -3.98 1.81
N PHE A 15 0.28 -3.41 1.47
CA PHE A 15 -0.69 -2.93 2.44
C PHE A 15 -1.60 -4.09 2.85
N LYS A 16 -1.33 -4.69 4.02
CA LYS A 16 -1.89 -5.99 4.42
C LYS A 16 -2.65 -5.94 5.73
N ILE A 17 -3.88 -6.44 5.72
CA ILE A 17 -4.66 -6.88 6.87
C ILE A 17 -5.75 -7.84 6.37
N ASN A 18 -6.06 -8.87 7.15
CA ASN A 18 -7.08 -9.86 6.81
C ASN A 18 -8.50 -9.37 7.19
N LYS A 19 -8.79 -8.10 6.91
CA LYS A 19 -10.11 -7.49 7.13
C LYS A 19 -10.45 -6.53 5.99
N GLY A 20 -11.70 -6.58 5.52
CA GLY A 20 -12.21 -5.62 4.54
C GLY A 20 -12.50 -4.24 5.15
N GLY A 21 -12.51 -3.20 4.34
CA GLY A 21 -12.98 -1.86 4.72
C GLY A 21 -12.07 -1.04 5.62
N VAL A 22 -10.88 -1.52 5.99
CA VAL A 22 -9.94 -0.79 6.89
C VAL A 22 -9.16 0.33 6.21
N GLY A 23 -9.41 0.58 4.92
CA GLY A 23 -8.80 1.68 4.19
C GLY A 23 -7.47 1.37 3.50
N LYS A 24 -7.20 0.10 3.16
CA LYS A 24 -6.00 -0.29 2.38
C LYS A 24 -5.83 0.55 1.12
N THR A 25 -6.83 0.56 0.26
CA THR A 25 -6.85 1.30 -1.01
C THR A 25 -6.65 2.80 -0.81
N PHE A 26 -7.30 3.39 0.20
CA PHE A 26 -7.10 4.79 0.56
C PHE A 26 -5.64 5.06 0.96
N LEU A 27 -5.08 4.27 1.87
CA LEU A 27 -3.69 4.45 2.30
C LEU A 27 -2.71 4.25 1.14
N THR A 28 -2.88 3.19 0.34
CA THR A 28 -2.03 2.90 -0.81
C THR A 28 -2.02 4.05 -1.80
N SER A 29 -3.21 4.59 -2.12
CA SER A 29 -3.34 5.71 -3.06
C SER A 29 -2.65 6.98 -2.56
N GLN A 30 -2.85 7.33 -1.27
CA GLN A 30 -2.28 8.55 -0.68
C GLN A 30 -0.76 8.42 -0.48
N VAL A 31 -0.26 7.25 -0.06
CA VAL A 31 1.18 6.98 0.04
C VAL A 31 1.83 7.04 -1.34
N GLY A 32 1.19 6.50 -2.38
CA GLY A 32 1.70 6.58 -3.75
C GLY A 32 1.92 8.02 -4.21
N VAL A 33 0.93 8.89 -4.01
CA VAL A 33 1.08 10.33 -4.34
C VAL A 33 2.16 10.97 -3.47
N GLY A 34 2.15 10.72 -2.17
CA GLY A 34 3.09 11.31 -1.24
C GLY A 34 4.55 10.94 -1.53
N LEU A 35 4.84 9.69 -1.94
CA LEU A 35 6.18 9.27 -2.36
C LEU A 35 6.68 10.06 -3.56
N THR A 36 5.84 10.29 -4.59
CA THR A 36 6.24 11.08 -5.76
C THR A 36 6.41 12.57 -5.46
N LEU A 37 5.81 13.08 -4.39
CA LEU A 37 6.01 14.45 -3.92
C LEU A 37 7.28 14.56 -3.07
N ALA A 38 7.55 13.58 -2.21
CA ALA A 38 8.74 13.55 -1.36
C ALA A 38 10.03 13.29 -2.18
N GLU A 39 9.95 12.44 -3.20
CA GLU A 39 11.05 12.09 -4.09
C GLU A 39 10.65 12.30 -5.57
N PRO A 40 10.66 13.53 -6.10
CA PRO A 40 10.07 13.88 -7.40
C PRO A 40 10.70 13.19 -8.62
N ASN A 41 11.90 12.63 -8.47
CA ASN A 41 12.62 11.91 -9.54
C ASN A 41 12.44 10.39 -9.47
N LYS A 42 11.72 9.90 -8.47
CA LYS A 42 11.46 8.47 -8.28
C LYS A 42 10.13 8.07 -8.89
N LYS A 43 10.09 6.84 -9.45
CA LYS A 43 8.90 6.25 -10.05
C LYS A 43 8.21 5.31 -9.08
N VAL A 44 6.91 5.45 -8.96
CA VAL A 44 6.04 4.63 -8.12
C VAL A 44 5.05 3.86 -8.99
N LEU A 45 4.97 2.55 -8.79
CA LEU A 45 3.96 1.68 -9.38
C LEU A 45 3.00 1.23 -8.29
N ILE A 46 1.70 1.33 -8.54
CA ILE A 46 0.66 0.68 -7.74
C ILE A 46 0.10 -0.49 -8.53
N ILE A 47 -0.01 -1.67 -7.91
CA ILE A 47 -0.72 -2.83 -8.42
C ILE A 47 -1.78 -3.28 -7.42
N THR A 48 -2.73 -4.09 -7.84
CA THR A 48 -3.82 -4.55 -6.99
C THR A 48 -4.19 -6.01 -7.26
N SER A 49 -4.73 -6.69 -6.25
CA SER A 49 -5.46 -7.96 -6.42
C SER A 49 -6.98 -7.78 -6.53
N ASP A 50 -7.46 -6.52 -6.46
CA ASP A 50 -8.87 -6.18 -6.55
C ASP A 50 -9.26 -5.80 -7.99
N SER A 51 -10.04 -6.66 -8.67
CA SER A 51 -10.54 -6.36 -10.02
C SER A 51 -11.57 -5.23 -10.07
N GLN A 52 -12.02 -4.71 -8.93
CA GLN A 52 -12.79 -3.47 -8.86
C GLN A 52 -11.92 -2.23 -9.08
N ASN A 53 -10.60 -2.36 -9.00
CA ASN A 53 -9.64 -1.29 -9.26
C ASN A 53 -9.95 0.03 -8.52
N ASN A 54 -10.30 -0.09 -7.24
CA ASN A 54 -10.77 1.04 -6.41
C ASN A 54 -9.74 2.17 -6.25
N ILE A 55 -8.47 1.97 -6.59
CA ILE A 55 -7.46 3.03 -6.71
C ILE A 55 -7.92 4.13 -7.68
N LEU A 56 -8.57 3.75 -8.79
CA LEU A 56 -9.07 4.69 -9.79
C LEU A 56 -10.14 5.63 -9.23
N ASN A 57 -10.96 5.14 -8.29
CA ASN A 57 -11.97 5.97 -7.62
C ASN A 57 -11.35 7.15 -6.86
N PHE A 58 -10.10 7.01 -6.38
CA PHE A 58 -9.40 8.08 -5.67
C PHE A 58 -8.61 9.02 -6.58
N LEU A 59 -8.03 8.51 -7.66
CA LEU A 59 -6.96 9.24 -8.35
C LEU A 59 -7.12 9.37 -9.85
N ASP A 60 -7.99 8.58 -10.51
CA ASP A 60 -8.13 8.63 -11.96
C ASP A 60 -9.09 9.74 -12.39
N LYS A 61 -8.52 10.82 -12.92
CA LYS A 61 -9.26 11.98 -13.44
C LYS A 61 -9.77 11.79 -14.86
N ASN A 62 -9.32 10.72 -15.54
CA ASN A 62 -9.58 10.51 -16.96
C ASN A 62 -10.59 9.40 -17.25
N ASP A 63 -11.15 8.78 -16.18
CA ASP A 63 -12.07 7.63 -16.28
C ASP A 63 -11.56 6.57 -17.27
N SER A 64 -10.32 6.13 -17.04
CA SER A 64 -9.57 5.25 -17.95
C SER A 64 -10.25 3.90 -18.12
N ASP A 65 -10.34 3.41 -19.35
CA ASP A 65 -10.80 2.06 -19.65
C ASP A 65 -9.75 1.01 -19.28
N ILE A 66 -10.22 -0.15 -18.79
CA ILE A 66 -9.36 -1.26 -18.40
C ILE A 66 -9.52 -2.39 -19.40
N SER A 67 -8.61 -2.49 -20.36
CA SER A 67 -8.61 -3.57 -21.35
C SER A 67 -7.46 -4.57 -21.13
N ASN A 68 -6.30 -4.09 -20.72
CA ASN A 68 -5.11 -4.91 -20.48
C ASN A 68 -4.47 -4.52 -19.14
N GLY A 69 -4.52 -5.42 -18.17
CA GLY A 69 -4.00 -5.15 -16.84
C GLY A 69 -2.87 -6.09 -16.43
N LEU A 70 -2.78 -6.35 -15.14
CA LEU A 70 -1.71 -7.12 -14.50
C LEU A 70 -1.55 -8.53 -15.09
N ILE A 71 -2.66 -9.25 -15.35
CA ILE A 71 -2.57 -10.62 -15.86
C ILE A 71 -1.95 -10.63 -17.25
N LYS A 72 -2.40 -9.73 -18.14
CA LYS A 72 -1.85 -9.64 -19.49
C LYS A 72 -0.41 -9.13 -19.49
N ASP A 73 -0.05 -8.26 -18.55
CA ASP A 73 1.34 -7.80 -18.45
C ASP A 73 2.27 -8.91 -17.98
N VAL A 74 1.88 -9.66 -16.95
CA VAL A 74 2.66 -10.81 -16.45
C VAL A 74 2.83 -11.90 -17.52
N LEU A 75 1.76 -12.21 -18.25
CA LEU A 75 1.78 -13.31 -19.23
C LEU A 75 2.44 -12.93 -20.56
N TYR A 76 2.24 -11.68 -21.03
CA TYR A 76 2.52 -11.30 -22.42
C TYR A 76 3.25 -9.97 -22.57
N GLY A 77 3.52 -9.23 -21.47
CA GLY A 77 4.10 -7.89 -21.50
C GLY A 77 3.19 -6.84 -22.17
N LYS A 78 1.87 -7.00 -22.06
CA LYS A 78 0.86 -6.17 -22.74
C LYS A 78 -0.04 -5.39 -21.76
N GLY A 79 0.43 -5.10 -20.56
CA GLY A 79 -0.30 -4.27 -19.60
C GLY A 79 -0.37 -2.80 -20.01
N GLU A 80 -1.50 -2.17 -19.73
CA GLU A 80 -1.72 -0.73 -19.93
C GLU A 80 -1.60 -0.01 -18.58
N TYR A 81 -0.52 0.78 -18.46
CA TYR A 81 -0.22 1.52 -17.24
C TYR A 81 -0.93 2.86 -17.24
N ILE A 82 -1.80 3.09 -16.27
CA ILE A 82 -2.53 4.34 -16.12
C ILE A 82 -1.65 5.32 -15.33
N LYS A 83 -1.33 6.47 -15.93
CA LYS A 83 -0.59 7.54 -15.27
C LYS A 83 -1.52 8.37 -14.39
N LEU A 84 -1.49 8.16 -13.08
CA LEU A 84 -2.35 8.85 -12.13
C LEU A 84 -1.84 10.26 -11.78
N ARG A 85 -0.52 10.41 -11.63
CA ARG A 85 0.19 11.68 -11.38
C ARG A 85 1.58 11.62 -12.04
N LYS A 86 2.37 12.69 -11.92
CA LYS A 86 3.77 12.66 -12.36
C LYS A 86 4.52 11.56 -11.62
N ASN A 87 5.13 10.62 -12.36
CA ASN A 87 5.88 9.47 -11.84
C ASN A 87 5.08 8.48 -10.98
N LEU A 88 3.75 8.59 -10.95
CA LEU A 88 2.84 7.64 -10.31
C LEU A 88 2.03 6.89 -11.36
N TYR A 89 2.19 5.58 -11.41
CA TYR A 89 1.54 4.68 -12.35
C TYR A 89 0.71 3.64 -11.62
N PHE A 90 -0.39 3.25 -12.21
CA PHE A 90 -1.24 2.16 -11.76
C PHE A 90 -1.38 1.12 -12.86
N LEU A 91 -1.13 -0.14 -12.55
CA LEU A 91 -1.45 -1.26 -13.42
C LEU A 91 -2.72 -1.92 -12.89
N PRO A 92 -3.86 -1.74 -13.54
CA PRO A 92 -5.13 -2.28 -13.09
C PRO A 92 -5.16 -3.81 -13.20
N LEU A 93 -6.13 -4.43 -12.55
CA LEU A 93 -6.42 -5.86 -12.69
C LEU A 93 -7.66 -6.06 -13.53
N GLU A 94 -7.53 -6.68 -14.69
CA GLU A 94 -8.62 -6.85 -15.65
C GLU A 94 -9.69 -7.87 -15.22
N ASN A 95 -9.33 -8.84 -14.39
CA ASN A 95 -10.25 -9.82 -13.80
C ASN A 95 -9.58 -10.57 -12.63
N ALA A 96 -10.35 -11.34 -11.87
CA ALA A 96 -9.89 -12.10 -10.71
C ALA A 96 -9.62 -13.60 -11.01
N ARG A 97 -9.27 -13.94 -12.25
CA ARG A 97 -9.01 -15.33 -12.68
C ARG A 97 -7.50 -15.56 -12.77
N PHE A 98 -6.91 -16.04 -11.69
CA PHE A 98 -5.47 -16.29 -11.60
C PHE A 98 -5.17 -17.75 -11.97
N GLY A 99 -4.67 -17.95 -13.18
CA GLY A 99 -4.20 -19.25 -13.64
C GLY A 99 -2.83 -19.61 -13.06
N LYS A 100 -2.50 -20.92 -13.06
CA LYS A 100 -1.23 -21.44 -12.55
C LYS A 100 -0.01 -20.75 -13.20
N ILE A 101 -0.03 -20.64 -14.53
CA ILE A 101 1.06 -20.01 -15.31
C ILE A 101 1.28 -18.54 -14.88
N PHE A 102 0.21 -17.80 -14.60
CA PHE A 102 0.30 -16.43 -14.11
C PHE A 102 1.04 -16.38 -12.76
N LEU A 103 0.65 -17.23 -11.80
CA LEU A 103 1.29 -17.27 -10.48
C LEU A 103 2.76 -17.67 -10.58
N GLU A 104 3.11 -18.63 -11.43
CA GLU A 104 4.50 -19.05 -11.67
C GLU A 104 5.38 -17.91 -12.26
N LYS A 105 4.82 -17.08 -13.14
CA LYS A 105 5.52 -15.96 -13.77
C LYS A 105 5.53 -14.69 -12.94
N LEU A 106 4.67 -14.57 -11.94
CA LEU A 106 4.49 -13.33 -11.17
C LEU A 106 5.79 -12.87 -10.49
N LYS A 107 6.57 -13.81 -9.95
CA LYS A 107 7.85 -13.51 -9.30
C LYS A 107 8.86 -12.90 -10.28
N GLU A 108 9.07 -13.54 -11.45
CA GLU A 108 10.02 -13.05 -12.45
C GLU A 108 9.58 -11.67 -12.98
N TRP A 109 8.30 -11.49 -13.23
CA TRP A 109 7.73 -10.21 -13.63
C TRP A 109 7.98 -9.13 -12.57
N LEU A 110 7.72 -9.44 -11.29
CA LEU A 110 7.93 -8.49 -10.20
C LEU A 110 9.40 -8.13 -10.05
N ASP A 111 10.31 -9.10 -10.16
CA ASP A 111 11.76 -8.86 -10.12
C ASP A 111 12.24 -7.98 -11.29
N PHE A 112 11.57 -8.05 -12.44
CA PHE A 112 11.80 -7.11 -13.54
C PHE A 112 11.29 -5.70 -13.19
N LYS A 113 10.07 -5.59 -12.63
CA LYS A 113 9.48 -4.30 -12.23
C LYS A 113 10.25 -3.60 -11.11
N ARG A 114 10.87 -4.33 -10.18
CA ARG A 114 11.77 -3.77 -9.16
C ARG A 114 12.90 -2.93 -9.73
N ARG A 115 13.35 -3.23 -10.94
CA ARG A 115 14.41 -2.48 -11.64
C ARG A 115 13.87 -1.23 -12.33
N GLU A 116 12.63 -1.26 -12.79
CA GLU A 116 11.98 -0.14 -13.50
C GLU A 116 11.41 0.93 -12.58
N TYR A 117 10.96 0.53 -11.38
CA TYR A 117 10.32 1.41 -10.40
C TYR A 117 11.16 1.50 -9.12
N ASP A 118 11.07 2.64 -8.46
CA ASP A 118 11.73 2.86 -7.18
C ASP A 118 10.91 2.34 -6.01
N TYR A 119 9.59 2.37 -6.13
CA TYR A 119 8.63 1.83 -5.19
C TYR A 119 7.53 1.08 -5.93
N ILE A 120 7.17 -0.11 -5.44
CA ILE A 120 6.02 -0.88 -5.89
C ILE A 120 5.09 -1.06 -4.70
N LEU A 121 3.90 -0.49 -4.78
CA LEU A 121 2.88 -0.57 -3.74
C LEU A 121 1.81 -1.58 -4.17
N ILE A 122 1.44 -2.48 -3.26
CA ILE A 122 0.43 -3.50 -3.52
C ILE A 122 -0.80 -3.25 -2.65
N ASP A 123 -1.94 -2.99 -3.30
CA ASP A 123 -3.26 -2.93 -2.66
C ASP A 123 -3.94 -4.29 -2.81
N SER A 124 -3.99 -5.10 -1.74
CA SER A 124 -4.46 -6.47 -1.82
C SER A 124 -5.81 -6.71 -1.14
N ILE A 125 -6.58 -7.64 -1.71
CA ILE A 125 -7.77 -8.21 -1.08
C ILE A 125 -7.36 -9.48 -0.32
N PRO A 126 -7.77 -9.64 0.95
CA PRO A 126 -7.27 -10.73 1.81
C PRO A 126 -7.80 -12.13 1.49
N THR A 127 -8.67 -12.28 0.50
CA THR A 127 -9.40 -13.53 0.22
C THR A 127 -8.97 -14.24 -1.07
N MET A 128 -7.97 -13.71 -1.79
CA MET A 128 -7.58 -14.24 -3.09
C MET A 128 -6.27 -15.03 -3.00
N LYS A 129 -6.10 -16.08 -3.81
CA LYS A 129 -4.84 -16.85 -3.91
C LYS A 129 -3.62 -15.97 -4.23
N ILE A 130 -3.81 -14.93 -5.02
CA ILE A 130 -2.75 -13.97 -5.34
C ILE A 130 -2.27 -13.22 -4.10
N ASP A 131 -3.09 -13.06 -3.07
CA ASP A 131 -2.70 -12.38 -1.84
C ASP A 131 -1.59 -13.16 -1.09
N GLU A 132 -1.66 -14.48 -1.09
CA GLU A 132 -0.59 -15.35 -0.52
C GLU A 132 0.72 -15.15 -1.29
N GLU A 133 0.65 -15.10 -2.63
CA GLU A 133 1.84 -14.84 -3.46
C GLU A 133 2.41 -13.44 -3.21
N PHE A 134 1.57 -12.43 -3.08
CA PHE A 134 2.02 -11.09 -2.74
C PHE A 134 2.67 -11.01 -1.34
N VAL A 135 2.15 -11.74 -0.35
CA VAL A 135 2.79 -11.85 0.97
C VAL A 135 4.19 -12.45 0.87
N ASN A 136 4.34 -13.52 0.06
CA ASN A 136 5.63 -14.18 -0.14
C ASN A 136 6.64 -13.30 -0.90
N LEU A 137 6.17 -12.47 -1.83
CA LEU A 137 7.00 -11.65 -2.72
C LEU A 137 7.28 -10.25 -2.18
N ALA A 138 6.50 -9.76 -1.21
CA ALA A 138 6.70 -8.44 -0.62
C ALA A 138 7.96 -8.38 0.23
N ASP A 139 8.66 -7.26 0.15
CA ASP A 139 9.82 -6.97 1.00
C ASP A 139 9.39 -6.38 2.33
N TYR A 140 8.34 -5.54 2.29
CA TYR A 140 7.86 -4.78 3.43
C TYR A 140 6.34 -4.75 3.50
N PHE A 141 5.83 -4.46 4.71
CA PHE A 141 4.41 -4.41 5.02
C PHE A 141 4.05 -3.11 5.73
N VAL A 142 2.93 -2.52 5.34
CA VAL A 142 2.20 -1.50 6.10
C VAL A 142 0.87 -2.10 6.50
N ILE A 143 0.55 -2.05 7.79
CA ILE A 143 -0.67 -2.66 8.35
C ILE A 143 -1.70 -1.57 8.64
N PRO A 144 -2.75 -1.42 7.83
CA PRO A 144 -3.89 -0.56 8.17
C PRO A 144 -4.66 -1.11 9.36
N ALA A 145 -5.10 -0.24 10.26
CA ALA A 145 -5.79 -0.65 11.47
C ALA A 145 -7.04 0.19 11.75
N PHE A 146 -8.13 -0.47 12.12
CA PHE A 146 -9.10 0.11 13.03
C PHE A 146 -8.74 -0.30 14.46
N PHE A 147 -9.03 0.54 15.43
CA PHE A 147 -8.82 0.18 16.83
C PHE A 147 -10.08 -0.47 17.39
N ASP A 148 -10.35 -1.67 16.91
CA ASP A 148 -11.40 -2.56 17.37
C ASP A 148 -10.83 -3.96 17.67
N GLU A 149 -11.61 -4.81 18.32
CA GLU A 149 -11.20 -6.16 18.72
C GLU A 149 -10.79 -7.01 17.52
N ALA A 150 -11.63 -7.07 16.50
CA ALA A 150 -11.41 -7.93 15.33
C ALA A 150 -10.17 -7.53 14.53
N THR A 151 -9.95 -6.22 14.32
CA THR A 151 -8.75 -5.73 13.64
C THR A 151 -7.50 -5.95 14.46
N THR A 152 -7.57 -5.70 15.78
CA THR A 152 -6.45 -5.91 16.70
C THR A 152 -6.02 -7.37 16.70
N GLN A 153 -6.97 -8.32 16.80
CA GLN A 153 -6.66 -9.75 16.72
C GLN A 153 -6.04 -10.13 15.36
N GLY A 154 -6.56 -9.59 14.27
CA GLY A 154 -6.00 -9.79 12.94
C GLY A 154 -4.55 -9.27 12.81
N ILE A 155 -4.22 -8.15 13.46
CA ILE A 155 -2.86 -7.62 13.52
C ILE A 155 -1.94 -8.52 14.33
N VAL A 156 -2.40 -8.99 15.50
CA VAL A 156 -1.64 -9.93 16.33
C VAL A 156 -1.27 -11.18 15.53
N ASN A 157 -2.24 -11.78 14.84
CA ASN A 157 -2.01 -12.95 14.01
C ASN A 157 -0.98 -12.63 12.90
N LEU A 158 -1.15 -11.51 12.19
CA LEU A 158 -0.25 -11.11 11.11
C LEU A 158 1.19 -10.88 11.58
N ILE A 159 1.39 -10.26 12.76
CA ILE A 159 2.73 -10.05 13.36
C ILE A 159 3.39 -11.39 13.76
N THR A 160 2.60 -12.44 14.01
CA THR A 160 3.13 -13.78 14.29
C THR A 160 3.48 -14.57 13.03
N GLU A 161 2.81 -14.28 11.92
CA GLU A 161 2.96 -14.98 10.63
C GLU A 161 4.06 -14.36 9.75
N ILE A 162 4.26 -13.04 9.84
CA ILE A 162 5.23 -12.30 9.03
C ILE A 162 6.46 -11.95 9.86
N ASP A 163 7.61 -11.96 9.22
CA ASP A 163 8.84 -11.44 9.82
C ASP A 163 8.66 -9.98 10.26
N LYS A 164 8.83 -9.72 11.55
CA LYS A 164 8.60 -8.41 12.16
C LYS A 164 9.49 -7.32 11.58
N ASP A 165 10.69 -7.69 11.12
CA ASP A 165 11.65 -6.75 10.52
C ASP A 165 11.20 -6.26 9.13
N LYS A 166 10.24 -6.95 8.52
CA LYS A 166 9.60 -6.51 7.27
C LYS A 166 8.42 -5.57 7.51
N ILE A 167 7.91 -5.45 8.73
CA ILE A 167 6.76 -4.59 9.03
C ILE A 167 7.24 -3.17 9.32
N ILE A 168 6.93 -2.23 8.42
CA ILE A 168 7.32 -0.82 8.54
C ILE A 168 6.50 -0.12 9.62
N ALA A 169 5.17 -0.25 9.53
CA ALA A 169 4.26 0.51 10.39
C ALA A 169 2.89 -0.14 10.53
N ILE A 170 2.25 0.15 11.67
CA ILE A 170 0.80 0.05 11.85
C ILE A 170 0.23 1.46 11.70
N GLN A 171 -0.71 1.63 10.76
CA GLN A 171 -1.36 2.89 10.48
C GLN A 171 -2.84 2.84 10.87
N GLY A 172 -3.16 3.48 11.99
CA GLY A 172 -4.54 3.65 12.42
C GLY A 172 -5.36 4.51 11.44
N ASN A 173 -6.61 4.15 11.19
CA ASN A 173 -7.52 4.83 10.30
C ASN A 173 -8.91 4.98 10.95
N ARG A 174 -9.67 6.03 10.57
CA ARG A 174 -11.00 6.35 11.10
C ARG A 174 -11.06 6.45 12.62
N TYR A 175 -10.05 7.03 13.22
CA TYR A 175 -9.89 7.16 14.67
C TYR A 175 -10.77 8.30 15.22
N ARG A 176 -11.59 7.97 16.23
CA ARG A 176 -12.56 8.90 16.86
C ARG A 176 -12.20 9.25 18.29
N LYS A 177 -11.03 8.82 18.79
CA LYS A 177 -10.55 9.02 20.17
C LYS A 177 -11.49 8.46 21.25
N ARG A 178 -12.27 7.43 20.92
CA ARG A 178 -13.14 6.76 21.90
C ARG A 178 -12.29 5.96 22.90
N LYS A 179 -12.77 5.84 24.13
CA LYS A 179 -12.08 5.10 25.20
C LYS A 179 -11.71 3.65 24.79
N ILE A 180 -12.61 2.98 24.06
CA ILE A 180 -12.36 1.63 23.56
C ILE A 180 -11.27 1.61 22.49
N GLU A 181 -11.25 2.57 21.57
CA GLU A 181 -10.22 2.69 20.53
C GLU A 181 -8.84 2.96 21.17
N ASN A 182 -8.78 3.82 22.18
CA ASN A 182 -7.54 4.08 22.94
C ASN A 182 -6.99 2.82 23.56
N LYS A 183 -7.85 1.99 24.19
CA LYS A 183 -7.46 0.71 24.77
C LYS A 183 -6.81 -0.22 23.76
N TYR A 184 -7.41 -0.39 22.56
CA TYR A 184 -6.84 -1.25 21.52
C TYR A 184 -5.55 -0.68 20.95
N LYS A 185 -5.47 0.64 20.76
CA LYS A 185 -4.25 1.33 20.34
C LYS A 185 -3.12 1.08 21.33
N GLU A 186 -3.34 1.29 22.64
CA GLU A 186 -2.36 1.02 23.69
C GLU A 186 -1.92 -0.44 23.74
N ASN A 187 -2.82 -1.39 23.50
CA ASN A 187 -2.49 -2.81 23.46
C ASN A 187 -1.54 -3.13 22.29
N LEU A 188 -1.78 -2.54 21.11
CA LEU A 188 -0.90 -2.68 19.96
C LEU A 188 0.46 -2.01 20.20
N GLU A 189 0.49 -0.82 20.81
CA GLU A 189 1.73 -0.12 21.18
C GLU A 189 2.59 -0.98 22.14
N LYS A 190 1.96 -1.62 23.12
CA LYS A 190 2.65 -2.56 24.04
C LYS A 190 3.20 -3.77 23.30
N LEU A 191 2.43 -4.34 22.37
CA LEU A 191 2.81 -5.51 21.59
C LEU A 191 4.07 -5.25 20.74
N ILE A 192 4.19 -4.07 20.14
CA ILE A 192 5.30 -3.74 19.25
C ILE A 192 6.45 -2.99 19.91
N LYS A 193 6.37 -2.74 21.23
CA LYS A 193 7.33 -1.91 21.98
C LYS A 193 8.80 -2.33 21.82
N GLN A 194 9.06 -3.63 21.63
CA GLN A 194 10.41 -4.18 21.44
C GLN A 194 10.72 -4.53 19.99
N THR A 195 10.05 -3.89 19.05
CA THR A 195 10.23 -4.08 17.62
C THR A 195 10.59 -2.75 16.93
N ASN A 196 11.01 -2.82 15.67
CA ASN A 196 11.22 -1.63 14.83
C ASN A 196 9.94 -1.14 14.15
N ILE A 197 8.80 -1.74 14.44
CA ILE A 197 7.50 -1.38 13.84
C ILE A 197 7.08 -0.01 14.37
N MET A 198 6.82 0.93 13.47
CA MET A 198 6.30 2.24 13.85
C MET A 198 4.79 2.16 14.13
N MET A 199 4.33 2.55 15.33
CA MET A 199 2.95 2.94 15.53
C MET A 199 2.80 4.39 15.09
N ASN A 200 2.29 4.60 13.87
CA ASN A 200 2.09 5.96 13.39
C ASN A 200 0.87 6.60 14.07
N GLU A 201 0.85 7.93 14.07
CA GLU A 201 -0.31 8.69 14.55
C GLU A 201 -1.55 8.31 13.73
N PRO A 202 -2.69 8.01 14.37
CA PRO A 202 -3.86 7.54 13.64
C PRO A 202 -4.54 8.67 12.86
N ILE A 203 -4.99 8.34 11.65
CA ILE A 203 -5.80 9.21 10.81
C ILE A 203 -7.19 9.33 11.44
N PRO A 204 -7.67 10.55 11.75
CA PRO A 204 -9.00 10.74 12.30
C PRO A 204 -10.09 10.29 11.33
N ASP A 205 -11.30 10.07 11.84
CA ASP A 205 -12.47 9.79 11.00
C ASP A 205 -12.83 11.03 10.18
N LEU A 206 -12.61 10.94 8.87
CA LEU A 206 -12.74 12.06 7.95
C LEU A 206 -14.03 11.93 7.13
N SER A 207 -15.01 12.77 7.40
CA SER A 207 -16.21 12.86 6.57
C SER A 207 -15.91 13.32 5.13
N PHE A 208 -14.80 14.01 4.93
CA PHE A 208 -14.47 14.60 3.64
C PHE A 208 -13.83 13.62 2.62
N ILE A 209 -13.59 12.36 3.00
CA ILE A 209 -13.12 11.31 2.06
C ILE A 209 -14.07 11.18 0.86
N LEU A 210 -15.38 11.32 1.06
CA LEU A 210 -16.35 11.30 -0.04
C LEU A 210 -16.10 12.44 -1.04
N THR A 211 -15.79 13.63 -0.54
CA THR A 211 -15.40 14.77 -1.39
C THR A 211 -14.10 14.51 -2.16
N MET A 212 -13.15 13.80 -1.55
CA MET A 212 -11.93 13.39 -2.24
C MET A 212 -12.23 12.43 -3.38
N LEU A 213 -13.10 11.44 -3.17
CA LEU A 213 -13.54 10.50 -4.19
C LEU A 213 -14.20 11.21 -5.36
N ASP A 214 -15.15 12.11 -5.09
CA ASP A 214 -15.85 12.88 -6.11
C ASP A 214 -14.90 13.74 -6.96
N ASN A 215 -13.91 14.34 -6.31
CA ASN A 215 -12.94 15.22 -6.96
C ASN A 215 -11.73 14.50 -7.57
N LYS A 216 -11.58 13.19 -7.36
CA LYS A 216 -10.39 12.41 -7.77
C LYS A 216 -9.06 13.06 -7.33
N LYS A 217 -9.05 13.64 -6.13
CA LYS A 217 -7.91 14.38 -5.56
C LYS A 217 -7.28 13.64 -4.39
N SER A 218 -5.96 13.62 -4.36
CA SER A 218 -5.20 13.21 -3.19
C SER A 218 -5.34 14.20 -2.05
N ILE A 219 -5.14 13.74 -0.82
CA ILE A 219 -5.06 14.58 0.38
C ILE A 219 -4.03 15.71 0.23
N PHE A 220 -2.95 15.49 -0.50
CA PHE A 220 -1.89 16.46 -0.74
C PHE A 220 -2.28 17.58 -1.72
N GLU A 221 -3.40 17.43 -2.44
CA GLU A 221 -3.93 18.42 -3.37
C GLU A 221 -4.95 19.38 -2.71
N TYR A 222 -5.03 19.38 -1.37
CA TYR A 222 -5.88 20.28 -0.57
C TYR A 222 -5.02 21.15 0.36
N SER A 223 -5.53 22.32 0.71
CA SER A 223 -4.78 23.33 1.49
C SER A 223 -5.39 23.75 2.82
N ASN A 224 -6.59 23.23 3.19
CA ASN A 224 -7.22 23.61 4.44
C ASN A 224 -6.50 23.08 5.69
N ILE A 225 -6.66 23.76 6.84
CA ILE A 225 -5.94 23.46 8.07
C ILE A 225 -6.19 22.04 8.59
N LYS A 226 -7.43 21.56 8.56
CA LYS A 226 -7.77 20.21 9.03
C LYS A 226 -7.06 19.11 8.20
N ILE A 227 -6.96 19.35 6.90
CA ILE A 227 -6.27 18.42 6.00
C ILE A 227 -4.76 18.46 6.20
N LYS A 228 -4.18 19.61 6.51
CA LYS A 228 -2.74 19.73 6.82
C LYS A 228 -2.32 18.82 7.98
N GLU A 229 -3.14 18.68 9.01
CA GLU A 229 -2.84 17.76 10.12
C GLU A 229 -2.80 16.30 9.64
N VAL A 230 -3.73 15.91 8.76
CA VAL A 230 -3.74 14.57 8.17
C VAL A 230 -2.56 14.38 7.21
N GLN A 231 -2.21 15.40 6.43
CA GLN A 231 -1.00 15.37 5.60
C GLN A 231 0.25 15.10 6.42
N LYS A 232 0.41 15.69 7.60
CA LYS A 232 1.55 15.44 8.51
C LYS A 232 1.64 13.97 8.94
N ILE A 233 0.49 13.32 9.19
CA ILE A 233 0.44 11.90 9.52
C ILE A 233 0.98 11.05 8.36
N PHE A 234 0.54 11.35 7.13
CA PHE A 234 1.04 10.68 5.93
C PHE A 234 2.53 10.97 5.70
N VAL A 235 3.00 12.20 5.92
CA VAL A 235 4.42 12.56 5.78
C VAL A 235 5.29 11.69 6.68
N LYS A 236 4.91 11.48 7.95
CA LYS A 236 5.64 10.60 8.86
C LYS A 236 5.70 9.15 8.35
N LEU A 237 4.57 8.62 7.85
CA LEU A 237 4.52 7.27 7.27
C LEU A 237 5.43 7.17 6.04
N ILE A 238 5.36 8.14 5.14
CA ILE A 238 6.15 8.19 3.90
C ILE A 238 7.64 8.28 4.21
N GLN A 239 8.03 9.14 5.15
CA GLN A 239 9.43 9.26 5.61
C GLN A 239 9.94 7.92 6.15
N LYS A 240 9.13 7.19 6.93
CA LYS A 240 9.52 5.86 7.43
C LYS A 240 9.65 4.83 6.32
N ILE A 241 8.76 4.86 5.32
CA ILE A 241 8.87 4.00 4.14
C ILE A 241 10.17 4.28 3.37
N ILE A 242 10.47 5.55 3.11
CA ILE A 242 11.70 5.98 2.40
C ILE A 242 12.95 5.52 3.18
N GLU A 243 12.97 5.75 4.49
CA GLU A 243 14.07 5.31 5.36
C GLU A 243 14.33 3.80 5.25
N VAL A 244 13.27 3.00 5.39
CA VAL A 244 13.40 1.54 5.40
C VAL A 244 13.81 1.00 4.02
N VAL A 245 13.21 1.49 2.94
CA VAL A 245 13.54 1.05 1.58
C VAL A 245 14.97 1.45 1.18
N ASN A 246 15.46 2.61 1.59
CA ASN A 246 16.82 3.05 1.26
C ASN A 246 17.92 2.37 2.09
N ASN A 247 17.57 1.77 3.23
CA ASN A 247 18.50 1.08 4.12
C ASN A 247 18.51 -0.46 3.97
N GLY A 248 17.58 -1.02 3.20
CA GLY A 248 17.42 -2.46 2.96
C GLY A 248 17.99 -2.92 1.65
#